data_929a5c8eb2f973a8eb5335700f682480
#
_entry.id   929a5c8eb2f973a8eb5335700f682480
#
_cell.length_a   1.000
_cell.length_b   1.000
_cell.length_c   1.000
_cell.angle_alpha   90.00
_cell.angle_beta   90.00
_cell.angle_gamma   90.00
#
_symmetry.space_group_name_H-M   'P 1'
#
loop_
_entity.id
_entity.type
_entity.pdbx_description
1 polymer ?
#
loop_
_entity_poly.entity_id
_entity_poly.type
_entity_poly.pdbx_seq_one_letter_code
_entity_poly.pdbx_strand_id
1 'polypeptide(L)'
;SMPSLVGSEMCIRDSPYSYLSNPETQENEAPISKSLLCKKVLVEWGISRLGQRIEAHLEKIFDSLHLYRTTYDGLVFFWKDEVQCCLYSGYRPESDRDATDLPPEEIANAVRQLLADSISLPLADLVKACAQEFGFTRMGSNIDTVMQRGINKAIKKNYAKIDNEK
;
A
#
# COMPACT_ATOMS: atom_id res chain seq x y z
N SER A 1 -17.75 -2.01 -23.04
CA SER A 1 -18.90 -1.50 -22.29
C SER A 1 -18.78 -1.96 -20.85
N MET A 2 -19.14 -1.12 -19.95
CA MET A 2 -19.18 -1.48 -18.54
C MET A 2 -20.35 -2.45 -18.34
N PRO A 3 -20.07 -3.73 -18.08
CA PRO A 3 -21.15 -4.65 -17.88
C PRO A 3 -21.91 -4.22 -16.63
N SER A 4 -23.17 -4.13 -16.73
CA SER A 4 -24.09 -4.08 -15.59
C SER A 4 -24.04 -2.84 -14.69
N LEU A 5 -23.42 -1.76 -15.10
CA LEU A 5 -23.67 -0.49 -14.44
C LEU A 5 -25.06 0.04 -14.77
N VAL A 6 -25.70 -0.58 -15.73
CA VAL A 6 -27.05 -0.27 -16.12
C VAL A 6 -27.89 -1.47 -15.72
N GLY A 7 -28.59 -1.34 -14.66
CA GLY A 7 -29.57 -2.34 -14.29
C GLY A 7 -29.28 -3.06 -12.99
N SER A 8 -30.30 -3.68 -12.50
CA SER A 8 -30.34 -4.43 -11.27
C SER A 8 -29.56 -5.73 -11.27
N GLU A 9 -28.90 -6.03 -12.37
CA GLU A 9 -28.22 -7.32 -12.55
C GLU A 9 -26.81 -7.34 -12.01
N MET A 10 -26.29 -6.19 -11.60
CA MET A 10 -25.03 -6.16 -10.90
C MET A 10 -25.22 -6.84 -9.55
N CYS A 11 -24.81 -8.07 -9.50
CA CYS A 11 -24.84 -8.82 -8.27
C CYS A 11 -24.00 -8.11 -7.23
N ILE A 12 -24.50 -7.95 -6.02
CA ILE A 12 -23.79 -7.29 -4.92
C ILE A 12 -22.40 -7.89 -4.74
N ARG A 13 -22.23 -9.19 -4.93
CA ARG A 13 -20.94 -9.88 -4.82
C ARG A 13 -19.95 -9.56 -5.95
N ASP A 14 -20.42 -8.97 -7.06
CA ASP A 14 -19.57 -8.56 -8.18
C ASP A 14 -19.22 -7.08 -8.12
N SER A 15 -19.67 -6.37 -7.09
CA SER A 15 -19.38 -4.96 -6.92
C SER A 15 -18.11 -4.76 -6.11
N PRO A 16 -17.35 -3.67 -6.35
CA PRO A 16 -16.23 -3.31 -5.49
C PRO A 16 -16.65 -3.15 -4.03
N TYR A 17 -17.87 -2.73 -3.83
CA TYR A 17 -18.45 -2.61 -2.49
C TYR A 17 -18.44 -3.95 -1.77
N SER A 18 -18.87 -5.01 -2.44
CA SER A 18 -18.86 -6.35 -1.87
C SER A 18 -17.44 -6.84 -1.55
N TYR A 19 -16.50 -6.60 -2.46
CA TYR A 19 -15.11 -6.97 -2.28
C TYR A 19 -14.50 -6.26 -1.05
N LEU A 20 -14.72 -4.97 -0.95
CA LEU A 20 -14.12 -4.15 0.11
C LEU A 20 -14.86 -4.24 1.44
N SER A 21 -16.14 -4.56 1.43
CA SER A 21 -16.92 -4.72 2.66
C SER A 21 -16.76 -6.08 3.31
N ASN A 22 -16.14 -7.03 2.62
CA ASN A 22 -15.85 -8.34 3.18
C ASN A 22 -14.77 -8.22 4.27
N PRO A 23 -15.05 -8.63 5.52
CA PRO A 23 -14.08 -8.56 6.60
C PRO A 23 -12.77 -9.28 6.29
N GLU A 24 -12.81 -10.45 5.67
CA GLU A 24 -11.61 -11.18 5.29
C GLU A 24 -10.74 -10.39 4.31
N THR A 25 -11.36 -9.72 3.33
CA THR A 25 -10.64 -8.88 2.38
C THR A 25 -10.00 -7.69 3.08
N GLN A 26 -10.72 -7.06 3.99
CA GLN A 26 -10.20 -5.93 4.75
C GLN A 26 -9.00 -6.32 5.61
N GLU A 27 -9.06 -7.49 6.25
CA GLU A 27 -7.98 -7.96 7.11
C GLU A 27 -6.75 -8.42 6.33
N ASN A 28 -6.96 -9.05 5.18
CA ASN A 28 -5.87 -9.64 4.40
C ASN A 28 -5.25 -8.67 3.39
N GLU A 29 -6.03 -7.75 2.86
CA GLU A 29 -5.58 -6.85 1.80
C GLU A 29 -5.14 -5.48 2.30
N ALA A 30 -5.72 -4.99 3.38
CA ALA A 30 -5.34 -3.69 3.93
C ALA A 30 -4.04 -3.81 4.75
N PRO A 31 -3.14 -2.85 4.68
CA PRO A 31 -3.20 -1.65 3.84
C PRO A 31 -2.97 -1.95 2.37
N ILE A 32 -3.66 -1.22 1.50
CA ILE A 32 -3.54 -1.40 0.05
C ILE A 32 -3.50 -0.03 -0.63
N SER A 33 -2.66 0.11 -1.65
CA SER A 33 -2.65 1.34 -2.44
C SER A 33 -3.94 1.46 -3.24
N LYS A 34 -4.40 2.69 -3.43
CA LYS A 34 -5.55 2.97 -4.29
C LYS A 34 -5.34 2.42 -5.71
N SER A 35 -4.13 2.58 -6.25
CA SER A 35 -3.79 2.08 -7.58
C SER A 35 -3.97 0.56 -7.68
N LEU A 36 -3.43 -0.17 -6.71
CA LEU A 36 -3.54 -1.63 -6.69
C LEU A 36 -4.99 -2.08 -6.48
N LEU A 37 -5.71 -1.41 -5.60
CA LEU A 37 -7.12 -1.70 -5.35
C LEU A 37 -7.96 -1.50 -6.61
N CYS A 38 -7.74 -0.42 -7.34
CA CYS A 38 -8.41 -0.19 -8.62
C CYS A 38 -8.10 -1.30 -9.61
N LYS A 39 -6.86 -1.74 -9.71
CA LYS A 39 -6.49 -2.85 -10.59
C LYS A 39 -7.23 -4.14 -10.25
N LYS A 40 -7.32 -4.46 -8.97
CA LYS A 40 -8.02 -5.67 -8.51
C LYS A 40 -9.51 -5.61 -8.82
N VAL A 41 -10.13 -4.45 -8.63
CA VAL A 41 -11.53 -4.25 -8.95
C VAL A 41 -11.79 -4.38 -10.45
N LEU A 42 -10.92 -3.80 -11.27
CA LEU A 42 -11.05 -3.91 -12.73
C LEU A 42 -10.95 -5.36 -13.20
N VAL A 43 -10.06 -6.14 -12.62
CA VAL A 43 -9.95 -7.58 -12.92
C VAL A 43 -11.26 -8.30 -12.58
N GLU A 44 -11.84 -8.03 -11.41
CA GLU A 44 -13.12 -8.61 -11.01
C GLU A 44 -14.26 -8.23 -11.97
N TRP A 45 -14.21 -7.03 -12.52
CA TRP A 45 -15.23 -6.56 -13.47
C TRP A 45 -14.95 -6.94 -14.91
N GLY A 46 -13.82 -7.58 -15.20
CA GLY A 46 -13.42 -7.92 -16.57
C GLY A 46 -13.11 -6.70 -17.42
N ILE A 47 -12.69 -5.60 -16.79
CA ILE A 47 -12.34 -4.35 -17.47
C ILE A 47 -10.81 -4.24 -17.53
N SER A 48 -10.31 -3.99 -18.74
CA SER A 48 -8.87 -3.97 -18.97
C SER A 48 -8.22 -2.60 -18.76
N ARG A 49 -9.03 -1.54 -18.62
CA ARG A 49 -8.51 -0.18 -18.59
C ARG A 49 -9.34 0.74 -17.68
N LEU A 50 -8.63 1.50 -16.85
CA LEU A 50 -9.25 2.50 -15.98
C LEU A 50 -9.44 3.80 -16.76
N GLY A 51 -10.70 4.13 -17.11
CA GLY A 51 -11.05 5.42 -17.66
C GLY A 51 -11.53 6.38 -16.58
N GLN A 52 -11.62 7.67 -16.92
CA GLN A 52 -12.04 8.71 -15.97
C GLN A 52 -13.42 8.44 -15.35
N ARG A 53 -14.33 7.91 -16.12
CA ARG A 53 -15.70 7.61 -15.69
C ARG A 53 -15.71 6.51 -14.63
N ILE A 54 -14.92 5.47 -14.85
CA ILE A 54 -14.79 4.36 -13.91
C ILE A 54 -14.09 4.83 -12.65
N GLU A 55 -13.03 5.61 -12.80
CA GLU A 55 -12.30 6.17 -11.67
C GLU A 55 -13.20 7.02 -10.78
N ALA A 56 -14.01 7.90 -11.38
CA ALA A 56 -14.97 8.72 -10.64
C ALA A 56 -16.01 7.87 -9.89
N HIS A 57 -16.46 6.80 -10.52
CA HIS A 57 -17.39 5.86 -9.90
C HIS A 57 -16.76 5.13 -8.71
N LEU A 58 -15.52 4.66 -8.88
CA LEU A 58 -14.79 4.00 -7.81
C LEU A 58 -14.54 4.94 -6.63
N GLU A 59 -14.22 6.21 -6.88
CA GLU A 59 -14.04 7.19 -5.82
C GLU A 59 -15.30 7.34 -4.94
N LYS A 60 -16.46 7.37 -5.57
CA LYS A 60 -17.73 7.42 -4.83
C LYS A 60 -17.91 6.20 -3.94
N ILE A 61 -17.54 5.03 -4.45
CA ILE A 61 -17.62 3.77 -3.69
C ILE A 61 -16.65 3.81 -2.52
N PHE A 62 -15.40 4.22 -2.76
CA PHE A 62 -14.40 4.32 -1.70
C PHE A 62 -14.83 5.29 -0.60
N ASP A 63 -15.41 6.43 -0.98
CA ASP A 63 -15.92 7.39 -0.02
C ASP A 63 -17.06 6.79 0.83
N SER A 64 -17.93 5.98 0.21
CA SER A 64 -19.06 5.36 0.90
C SER A 64 -18.63 4.28 1.91
N LEU A 65 -17.47 3.70 1.74
CA LEU A 65 -16.96 2.65 2.62
C LEU A 65 -16.31 3.18 3.89
N HIS A 66 -16.06 4.48 3.96
CA HIS A 66 -15.44 5.14 5.12
C HIS A 66 -14.12 4.51 5.55
N LEU A 67 -13.34 4.02 4.58
CA LEU A 67 -12.01 3.50 4.84
C LEU A 67 -11.08 4.64 5.28
N TYR A 68 -10.22 4.34 6.21
CA TYR A 68 -9.17 5.29 6.57
C TYR A 68 -8.16 5.38 5.43
N ARG A 69 -7.75 6.60 5.09
CA ARG A 69 -6.76 6.77 4.01
C ARG A 69 -5.59 7.62 4.47
N THR A 70 -4.42 7.28 3.98
CA THR A 70 -3.21 8.07 4.12
C THR A 70 -2.72 8.46 2.73
N THR A 71 -2.06 9.59 2.63
CA THR A 71 -1.56 10.11 1.36
C THR A 71 -0.11 10.56 1.53
N TYR A 72 0.75 10.10 0.61
CA TYR A 72 2.16 10.45 0.59
C TYR A 72 2.54 10.81 -0.86
N ASP A 73 2.89 12.07 -1.10
CA ASP A 73 3.27 12.56 -2.44
C ASP A 73 2.28 12.15 -3.54
N GLY A 74 0.99 12.29 -3.25
CA GLY A 74 -0.08 11.93 -4.17
C GLY A 74 -0.44 10.45 -4.20
N LEU A 75 0.30 9.59 -3.50
CA LEU A 75 -0.02 8.18 -3.39
C LEU A 75 -0.98 7.95 -2.23
N VAL A 76 -2.10 7.33 -2.53
CA VAL A 76 -3.16 7.08 -1.55
C VAL A 76 -3.14 5.61 -1.14
N PHE A 77 -3.24 5.38 0.17
CA PHE A 77 -3.32 4.04 0.75
C PHE A 77 -4.58 3.93 1.60
N PHE A 78 -5.27 2.82 1.47
CA PHE A 78 -6.47 2.53 2.25
C PHE A 78 -6.15 1.55 3.36
N TRP A 79 -6.69 1.86 4.52
CA TRP A 79 -6.59 1.06 5.73
C TRP A 79 -8.01 0.68 6.16
N LYS A 80 -8.14 -0.41 6.89
CA LYS A 80 -9.41 -0.81 7.46
C LYS A 80 -10.02 0.32 8.31
N ASP A 81 -9.18 0.88 9.19
CA ASP A 81 -9.52 2.01 10.06
C ASP A 81 -8.23 2.69 10.54
N GLU A 82 -8.39 3.76 11.30
CA GLU A 82 -7.26 4.51 11.85
C GLU A 82 -6.45 3.65 12.83
N VAL A 83 -7.12 2.81 13.61
CA VAL A 83 -6.47 1.93 14.59
C VAL A 83 -5.53 0.95 13.89
N GLN A 84 -5.97 0.33 12.80
CA GLN A 84 -5.11 -0.56 12.00
C GLN A 84 -3.86 0.19 11.53
N CYS A 85 -4.01 1.41 11.04
CA CYS A 85 -2.89 2.21 10.57
C CYS A 85 -1.91 2.51 11.70
N CYS A 86 -2.41 2.93 12.85
CA CYS A 86 -1.58 3.29 14.01
C CYS A 86 -0.85 2.10 14.61
N LEU A 87 -1.50 0.94 14.63
CA LEU A 87 -0.97 -0.27 15.27
C LEU A 87 -0.30 -1.24 14.30
N TYR A 88 -0.21 -0.88 13.02
CA TYR A 88 0.35 -1.78 12.02
C TYR A 88 1.82 -2.07 12.30
N SER A 89 2.15 -3.32 12.52
CA SER A 89 3.50 -3.73 12.96
C SER A 89 4.18 -4.72 12.03
N GLY A 90 3.46 -5.26 11.04
CA GLY A 90 3.99 -6.23 10.11
C GLY A 90 4.40 -5.64 8.77
N TYR A 91 4.96 -6.48 7.93
CA TYR A 91 5.19 -6.16 6.52
C TYR A 91 5.12 -7.46 5.70
N ARG A 92 4.83 -7.30 4.42
CA ARG A 92 4.66 -8.43 3.50
C ARG A 92 5.85 -8.45 2.53
N PRO A 93 6.87 -9.27 2.80
CA PRO A 93 8.06 -9.34 1.96
C PRO A 93 7.75 -10.01 0.62
N GLU A 94 8.63 -9.78 -0.35
CA GLU A 94 8.60 -10.47 -1.65
C GLU A 94 7.24 -10.50 -2.35
N SER A 95 6.50 -9.39 -2.25
CA SER A 95 5.20 -9.29 -2.90
C SER A 95 5.35 -8.80 -4.36
N ASP A 96 4.37 -9.11 -5.20
CA ASP A 96 4.33 -8.66 -6.59
C ASP A 96 3.91 -7.20 -6.73
N ARG A 97 3.98 -6.44 -5.67
CA ARG A 97 3.58 -5.03 -5.66
C ARG A 97 4.69 -4.15 -6.24
N ASP A 98 4.29 -3.09 -6.95
CA ASP A 98 5.22 -2.04 -7.33
C ASP A 98 5.67 -1.26 -6.09
N ALA A 99 6.84 -0.63 -6.16
CA ALA A 99 7.34 0.15 -5.03
C ALA A 99 6.33 1.21 -4.56
N THR A 100 5.65 1.86 -5.50
CA THR A 100 4.63 2.88 -5.18
C THR A 100 3.38 2.31 -4.49
N ASP A 101 3.22 1.00 -4.48
CA ASP A 101 2.11 0.34 -3.78
C ASP A 101 2.47 -0.03 -2.32
N LEU A 102 3.67 0.29 -1.89
CA LEU A 102 4.12 0.02 -0.52
C LEU A 102 3.90 1.24 0.36
N PRO A 103 3.04 1.15 1.39
CA PRO A 103 2.89 2.27 2.32
C PRO A 103 4.16 2.47 3.15
N PRO A 104 4.51 3.72 3.48
CA PRO A 104 5.69 3.99 4.30
C PRO A 104 5.66 3.28 5.66
N GLU A 105 4.49 3.07 6.23
CA GLU A 105 4.32 2.34 7.49
C GLU A 105 4.82 0.91 7.38
N GLU A 106 4.52 0.24 6.27
CA GLU A 106 4.96 -1.13 6.04
C GLU A 106 6.48 -1.19 5.87
N ILE A 107 7.05 -0.27 5.11
CA ILE A 107 8.51 -0.17 4.94
C ILE A 107 9.19 0.13 6.27
N ALA A 108 8.60 1.02 7.08
CA ALA A 108 9.12 1.34 8.41
C ALA A 108 9.21 0.09 9.31
N ASN A 109 8.23 -0.79 9.22
CA ASN A 109 8.23 -2.05 9.96
C ASN A 109 9.36 -2.98 9.50
N ALA A 110 9.63 -3.03 8.19
CA ALA A 110 10.77 -3.76 7.64
C ALA A 110 12.10 -3.16 8.12
N VAL A 111 12.21 -1.84 8.14
CA VAL A 111 13.40 -1.14 8.66
C VAL A 111 13.66 -1.54 10.10
N ARG A 112 12.63 -1.55 10.93
CA ARG A 112 12.74 -1.96 12.33
C ARG A 112 13.31 -3.38 12.44
N GLN A 113 12.82 -4.31 11.64
CA GLN A 113 13.29 -5.68 11.66
C GLN A 113 14.74 -5.79 11.19
N LEU A 114 15.10 -5.09 10.11
CA LEU A 114 16.46 -5.11 9.58
C LEU A 114 17.47 -4.53 10.58
N LEU A 115 17.11 -3.48 11.28
CA LEU A 115 17.98 -2.86 12.30
C LEU A 115 18.03 -3.66 13.60
N ALA A 116 17.02 -4.48 13.87
CA ALA A 116 17.07 -5.40 15.01
C ALA A 116 18.14 -6.47 14.83
N ASP A 117 18.38 -6.87 13.57
CA ASP A 117 19.40 -7.88 13.23
C ASP A 117 20.79 -7.28 13.01
N SER A 118 20.91 -5.94 13.07
CA SER A 118 22.17 -5.23 12.81
C SER A 118 22.28 -4.05 13.80
N ILE A 119 23.51 -3.76 14.22
CA ILE A 119 23.75 -2.65 15.17
C ILE A 119 23.52 -1.31 14.48
N SER A 120 24.04 -1.16 13.27
CA SER A 120 23.82 0.03 12.46
C SER A 120 24.13 -0.29 11.00
N LEU A 121 23.51 0.45 10.10
CA LEU A 121 23.75 0.35 8.66
C LEU A 121 23.90 1.75 8.07
N PRO A 122 24.85 1.96 7.14
CA PRO A 122 24.86 3.15 6.33
C PRO A 122 23.52 3.31 5.59
N LEU A 123 23.09 4.55 5.38
CA LEU A 123 21.80 4.81 4.74
C LEU A 123 21.66 4.10 3.39
N ALA A 124 22.68 4.16 2.54
CA ALA A 124 22.65 3.51 1.24
C ALA A 124 22.45 2.00 1.35
N ASP A 125 23.10 1.37 2.32
CA ASP A 125 22.96 -0.07 2.56
C ASP A 125 21.58 -0.42 3.09
N LEU A 126 21.02 0.42 3.95
CA LEU A 126 19.67 0.23 4.48
C LEU A 126 18.62 0.34 3.38
N VAL A 127 18.72 1.36 2.51
CA VAL A 127 17.84 1.50 1.35
C VAL A 127 17.85 0.26 0.49
N LYS A 128 19.04 -0.26 0.20
CA LYS A 128 19.21 -1.47 -0.62
C LYS A 128 18.65 -2.70 0.08
N ALA A 129 18.91 -2.85 1.37
CA ALA A 129 18.42 -3.98 2.15
C ALA A 129 16.90 -3.98 2.23
N CYS A 130 16.27 -2.80 2.41
CA CYS A 130 14.81 -2.67 2.40
C CYS A 130 14.24 -3.07 1.04
N ALA A 131 14.83 -2.58 -0.05
CA ALA A 131 14.37 -2.91 -1.39
C ALA A 131 14.44 -4.43 -1.64
N GLN A 132 15.52 -5.06 -1.23
CA GLN A 132 15.67 -6.51 -1.35
C GLN A 132 14.64 -7.29 -0.53
N GLU A 133 14.30 -6.79 0.66
CA GLU A 133 13.30 -7.40 1.52
C GLU A 133 11.94 -7.46 0.85
N PHE A 134 11.61 -6.46 0.03
CA PHE A 134 10.37 -6.42 -0.74
C PHE A 134 10.49 -7.02 -2.15
N GLY A 135 11.60 -7.70 -2.44
CA GLY A 135 11.77 -8.44 -3.68
C GLY A 135 12.35 -7.63 -4.85
N PHE A 136 12.81 -6.40 -4.63
CA PHE A 136 13.40 -5.60 -5.69
C PHE A 136 14.87 -5.93 -5.85
N THR A 137 15.24 -6.41 -7.04
CA THR A 137 16.62 -6.80 -7.35
C THR A 137 17.43 -5.69 -8.02
N ARG A 138 16.73 -4.68 -8.56
CA ARG A 138 17.35 -3.53 -9.21
C ARG A 138 16.89 -2.25 -8.52
N MET A 139 17.82 -1.35 -8.29
CA MET A 139 17.52 -0.04 -7.73
C MET A 139 17.31 0.96 -8.85
N GLY A 140 16.13 1.59 -8.87
CA GLY A 140 15.86 2.75 -9.70
C GLY A 140 15.53 3.93 -8.80
N SER A 141 15.44 5.12 -9.38
CA SER A 141 15.14 6.33 -8.61
C SER A 141 13.80 6.26 -7.88
N ASN A 142 12.82 5.60 -8.48
CA ASN A 142 11.49 5.43 -7.89
C ASN A 142 11.53 4.54 -6.64
N ILE A 143 12.23 3.41 -6.73
CA ILE A 143 12.40 2.49 -5.59
C ILE A 143 13.17 3.20 -4.47
N ASP A 144 14.24 3.88 -4.82
CA ASP A 144 15.04 4.63 -3.85
C ASP A 144 14.20 5.66 -3.09
N THR A 145 13.40 6.44 -3.81
CA THR A 145 12.52 7.45 -3.21
C THR A 145 11.52 6.82 -2.25
N VAL A 146 10.89 5.72 -2.66
CA VAL A 146 9.90 5.02 -1.83
C VAL A 146 10.55 4.43 -0.58
N MET A 147 11.73 3.81 -0.71
CA MET A 147 12.43 3.23 0.44
C MET A 147 12.88 4.33 1.41
N GLN A 148 13.40 5.45 0.92
CA GLN A 148 13.77 6.57 1.79
C GLN A 148 12.57 7.16 2.51
N ARG A 149 11.40 7.22 1.88
CA ARG A 149 10.17 7.64 2.52
C ARG A 149 9.81 6.74 3.71
N GLY A 150 9.94 5.44 3.52
CA GLY A 150 9.71 4.46 4.58
C GLY A 150 10.72 4.56 5.72
N ILE A 151 11.98 4.82 5.39
CA ILE A 151 13.03 5.03 6.40
C ILE A 151 12.74 6.29 7.21
N ASN A 152 12.31 7.38 6.56
CA ASN A 152 11.90 8.60 7.25
C ASN A 152 10.72 8.34 8.19
N LYS A 153 9.78 7.49 7.78
CA LYS A 153 8.67 7.09 8.63
C LYS A 153 9.16 6.30 9.86
N ALA A 154 10.13 5.41 9.65
CA ALA A 154 10.74 4.67 10.76
C ALA A 154 11.41 5.60 11.76
N ILE A 155 12.08 6.64 11.29
CA ILE A 155 12.69 7.65 12.16
C ILE A 155 11.61 8.39 12.96
N LYS A 156 10.53 8.78 12.31
CA LYS A 156 9.40 9.45 13.00
C LYS A 156 8.73 8.56 14.05
N LYS A 157 8.72 7.26 13.83
CA LYS A 157 8.17 6.30 14.79
C LYS A 157 9.16 5.84 15.85
N ASN A 158 10.37 6.38 15.85
CA ASN A 158 11.46 5.99 16.73
C ASN A 158 11.91 4.52 16.56
N TYR A 159 11.71 3.94 15.39
CA TYR A 159 12.24 2.62 15.03
C TYR A 159 13.70 2.71 14.60
N ALA A 160 14.12 3.87 14.16
CA ALA A 160 15.47 4.17 13.74
C ALA A 160 15.85 5.57 14.17
N LYS A 161 17.14 5.82 14.29
CA LYS A 161 17.66 7.16 14.56
C LYS A 161 18.91 7.39 13.71
N ILE A 162 19.13 8.64 13.39
CA ILE A 162 20.33 9.03 12.65
C ILE A 162 21.50 9.07 13.63
N ASP A 163 22.55 8.33 13.30
CA ASP A 163 23.81 8.37 14.04
C ASP A 163 24.77 9.27 13.30
N ASN A 164 25.06 10.41 13.88
CA ASN A 164 25.98 11.40 13.32
C ASN A 164 27.42 11.22 13.82
N GLU A 165 27.67 10.23 14.66
CA GLU A 165 29.01 9.90 15.09
C GLU A 165 29.71 9.00 14.06
N LYS A 166 30.79 9.46 13.53
CA LYS A 166 31.68 8.67 12.71
C LYS A 166 32.98 8.42 13.44
#